data_83276309456da379c77b9e1f6b1e6942
#
_entry.id   83276309456da379c77b9e1f6b1e6942
#
_cell.length_a   1.000
_cell.length_b   1.000
_cell.length_c   1.000
_cell.angle_alpha   90.00
_cell.angle_beta   90.00
_cell.angle_gamma   90.00
#
_symmetry.space_group_name_H-M   'P 1'
#
loop_
_entity.id
_entity.type
_entity.pdbx_description
1 polymer ?
#
loop_
_entity_poly.entity_id
_entity_poly.type
_entity_poly.pdbx_seq_one_letter_code
_entity_poly.pdbx_strand_id
1 'polypeptide(L)'
;MSLNREAAVNIARVLTESLPYIQRFTGKTIVIKYGGNAMVDPQLKDSFARDVVLMKLVGMNPVVVHGGGPQIGALLAKLNIESRFVEGMRVTDTQTMDVVEMVLGATVNKEIVSNITRHGGNAIGVTGKDGHLIEASRMSVTVRTAETSAPEIVDIGHVGEVRRINRAVLDMFLHSDFIPVIAPIGVDKAGLSYNINADLVAGKIAEVLQAEKLVLLTNVPGLLDADGTVLT
;
A
#
# COMPACT_ATOMS: atom_id res chain seq x y z
N MET A 1 -13.19 -2.82 33.88
CA MET A 1 -13.15 -1.41 34.31
C MET A 1 -14.57 -0.88 34.25
N SER A 2 -15.13 -0.38 35.35
CA SER A 2 -16.42 0.30 35.33
C SER A 2 -16.23 1.71 34.79
N LEU A 3 -16.90 2.01 33.66
CA LEU A 3 -16.93 3.35 33.12
C LEU A 3 -17.67 4.27 34.10
N ASN A 4 -17.11 5.45 34.41
CA ASN A 4 -17.88 6.47 35.11
C ASN A 4 -18.91 7.08 34.16
N ARG A 5 -19.92 7.80 34.73
CA ARG A 5 -21.04 8.37 33.93
C ARG A 5 -20.57 9.33 32.84
N GLU A 6 -19.58 10.14 33.11
CA GLU A 6 -19.05 11.14 32.19
C GLU A 6 -18.35 10.46 30.99
N ALA A 7 -17.51 9.45 31.24
CA ALA A 7 -16.86 8.66 30.19
C ALA A 7 -17.90 7.94 29.32
N ALA A 8 -18.94 7.35 29.91
CA ALA A 8 -20.01 6.70 29.17
C ALA A 8 -20.78 7.66 28.25
N VAL A 9 -21.10 8.86 28.74
CA VAL A 9 -21.76 9.92 27.94
C VAL A 9 -20.86 10.38 26.79
N ASN A 10 -19.55 10.57 27.03
CA ASN A 10 -18.60 10.95 25.98
C ASN A 10 -18.50 9.88 24.88
N ILE A 11 -18.41 8.60 25.24
CA ILE A 11 -18.39 7.50 24.28
C ILE A 11 -19.67 7.50 23.44
N ALA A 12 -20.84 7.58 24.07
CA ALA A 12 -22.11 7.62 23.38
C ALA A 12 -22.20 8.81 22.41
N ARG A 13 -21.71 9.99 22.80
CA ARG A 13 -21.67 11.17 21.94
C ARG A 13 -20.78 10.95 20.72
N VAL A 14 -19.55 10.47 20.90
CA VAL A 14 -18.63 10.20 19.79
C VAL A 14 -19.22 9.20 18.80
N LEU A 15 -19.86 8.11 19.30
CA LEU A 15 -20.51 7.10 18.45
C LEU A 15 -21.69 7.71 17.67
N THR A 16 -22.48 8.58 18.31
CA THR A 16 -23.61 9.25 17.63
C THR A 16 -23.12 10.26 16.58
N GLU A 17 -22.06 11.01 16.87
CA GLU A 17 -21.44 11.95 15.94
C GLU A 17 -20.78 11.22 14.74
N SER A 18 -20.31 9.98 14.92
CA SER A 18 -19.73 9.17 13.83
C SER A 18 -20.79 8.52 12.92
N LEU A 19 -22.04 8.38 13.36
CA LEU A 19 -23.11 7.68 12.64
C LEU A 19 -23.33 8.17 11.20
N PRO A 20 -23.39 9.48 10.88
CA PRO A 20 -23.55 9.94 9.50
C PRO A 20 -22.40 9.50 8.57
N TYR A 21 -21.18 9.43 9.10
CA TYR A 21 -20.02 8.98 8.35
C TYR A 21 -20.10 7.46 8.10
N ILE A 22 -20.45 6.67 9.11
CA ILE A 22 -20.67 5.24 8.99
C ILE A 22 -21.73 4.97 7.91
N GLN A 23 -22.89 5.62 8.00
CA GLN A 23 -23.96 5.48 7.00
C GLN A 23 -23.52 5.86 5.60
N ARG A 24 -22.72 6.93 5.44
CA ARG A 24 -22.22 7.39 4.15
C ARG A 24 -21.26 6.38 3.51
N PHE A 25 -20.39 5.76 4.31
CA PHE A 25 -19.32 4.91 3.80
C PHE A 25 -19.60 3.40 3.90
N THR A 26 -20.69 2.97 4.52
CA THR A 26 -21.13 1.56 4.53
C THR A 26 -21.30 1.06 3.10
N GLY A 27 -20.73 -0.11 2.78
CA GLY A 27 -20.69 -0.71 1.44
C GLY A 27 -19.69 -0.07 0.47
N LYS A 28 -19.02 1.03 0.85
CA LYS A 28 -18.05 1.71 -0.01
C LYS A 28 -16.67 1.10 0.09
N THR A 29 -15.95 1.07 -1.03
CA THR A 29 -14.55 0.64 -1.08
C THR A 29 -13.64 1.81 -0.76
N ILE A 30 -12.72 1.58 0.16
CA ILE A 30 -11.67 2.54 0.56
C ILE A 30 -10.32 1.88 0.30
N VAL A 31 -9.55 2.43 -0.61
CA VAL A 31 -8.18 1.95 -0.85
C VAL A 31 -7.22 2.74 0.03
N ILE A 32 -6.36 2.02 0.75
CA ILE A 32 -5.42 2.61 1.70
C ILE A 32 -4.00 2.20 1.29
N LYS A 33 -3.20 3.18 0.88
CA LYS A 33 -1.76 2.95 0.74
C LYS A 33 -1.11 3.08 2.12
N TYR A 34 -0.56 1.99 2.61
CA TYR A 34 0.11 1.91 3.90
C TYR A 34 1.61 2.06 3.73
N GLY A 35 2.18 3.13 4.29
CA GLY A 35 3.59 3.49 4.10
C GLY A 35 4.10 4.47 5.15
N GLY A 36 5.33 4.91 5.00
CA GLY A 36 5.95 5.90 5.87
C GLY A 36 6.16 5.43 7.31
N ASN A 37 6.12 6.37 8.25
CA ASN A 37 6.34 6.11 9.68
C ASN A 37 5.30 5.15 10.28
N ALA A 38 4.10 5.09 9.72
CA ALA A 38 3.05 4.16 10.15
C ALA A 38 3.48 2.68 10.03
N MET A 39 4.45 2.38 9.17
CA MET A 39 5.01 1.02 9.02
C MET A 39 6.21 0.73 9.92
N VAL A 40 6.71 1.71 10.65
CA VAL A 40 7.93 1.57 11.48
C VAL A 40 7.60 1.62 12.96
N ASP A 41 6.81 2.59 13.37
CA ASP A 41 6.42 2.80 14.76
C ASP A 41 5.43 1.70 15.24
N PRO A 42 5.73 0.99 16.33
CA PRO A 42 4.87 -0.10 16.83
C PRO A 42 3.47 0.36 17.24
N GLN A 43 3.32 1.57 17.79
CA GLN A 43 2.01 2.09 18.22
C GLN A 43 1.17 2.45 17.00
N LEU A 44 1.79 3.04 15.96
CA LEU A 44 1.10 3.35 14.70
C LEU A 44 0.70 2.09 13.94
N LYS A 45 1.53 1.04 13.95
CA LYS A 45 1.17 -0.27 13.39
C LYS A 45 -0.05 -0.87 14.06
N ASP A 46 -0.11 -0.82 15.39
CA ASP A 46 -1.22 -1.33 16.17
C ASP A 46 -2.50 -0.52 15.93
N SER A 47 -2.40 0.82 15.93
CA SER A 47 -3.51 1.71 15.63
C SER A 47 -4.06 1.48 14.23
N PHE A 48 -3.19 1.43 13.21
CA PHE A 48 -3.58 1.15 11.83
C PHE A 48 -4.38 -0.16 11.70
N ALA A 49 -3.91 -1.23 12.34
CA ALA A 49 -4.59 -2.52 12.29
C ALA A 49 -6.00 -2.44 12.89
N ARG A 50 -6.17 -1.75 14.03
CA ARG A 50 -7.48 -1.51 14.66
C ARG A 50 -8.40 -0.68 13.80
N ASP A 51 -7.87 0.38 13.17
CA ASP A 51 -8.65 1.26 12.31
C ASP A 51 -9.19 0.52 11.08
N VAL A 52 -8.35 -0.31 10.44
CA VAL A 52 -8.76 -1.13 9.29
C VAL A 52 -9.82 -2.17 9.68
N VAL A 53 -9.66 -2.80 10.85
CA VAL A 53 -10.67 -3.73 11.39
C VAL A 53 -11.98 -3.00 11.68
N LEU A 54 -11.91 -1.82 12.31
CA LEU A 54 -13.10 -1.00 12.58
C LEU A 54 -13.83 -0.64 11.28
N MET A 55 -13.10 -0.20 10.24
CA MET A 55 -13.70 0.08 8.92
C MET A 55 -14.47 -1.12 8.39
N LYS A 56 -13.89 -2.33 8.45
CA LYS A 56 -14.57 -3.55 8.00
C LYS A 56 -15.80 -3.86 8.84
N LEU A 57 -15.73 -3.74 10.18
CA LEU A 57 -16.83 -4.00 11.10
C LEU A 57 -18.02 -3.05 10.91
N VAL A 58 -17.78 -1.79 10.52
CA VAL A 58 -18.87 -0.84 10.23
C VAL A 58 -19.35 -0.92 8.78
N GLY A 59 -18.99 -1.99 8.05
CA GLY A 59 -19.49 -2.30 6.73
C GLY A 59 -18.78 -1.64 5.55
N MET A 60 -17.63 -1.01 5.75
CA MET A 60 -16.76 -0.54 4.66
C MET A 60 -15.96 -1.70 4.07
N ASN A 61 -15.45 -1.52 2.86
CA ASN A 61 -14.57 -2.47 2.18
C ASN A 61 -13.14 -1.91 2.08
N PRO A 62 -12.30 -2.01 3.13
CA PRO A 62 -10.91 -1.57 3.07
C PRO A 62 -10.08 -2.51 2.20
N VAL A 63 -9.24 -1.92 1.33
CA VAL A 63 -8.22 -2.60 0.51
C VAL A 63 -6.89 -1.95 0.84
N VAL A 64 -5.96 -2.73 1.39
CA VAL A 64 -4.65 -2.23 1.82
C VAL A 64 -3.61 -2.53 0.75
N VAL A 65 -2.88 -1.50 0.30
CA VAL A 65 -1.67 -1.63 -0.54
C VAL A 65 -0.50 -1.13 0.28
N HIS A 66 0.52 -1.96 0.52
CA HIS A 66 1.61 -1.55 1.39
C HIS A 66 2.92 -1.25 0.66
N GLY A 67 3.73 -0.37 1.24
CA GLY A 67 5.13 -0.19 0.86
C GLY A 67 6.07 -1.17 1.58
N GLY A 68 7.35 -0.81 1.66
CA GLY A 68 8.36 -1.61 2.36
C GLY A 68 9.80 -1.20 2.02
N GLY A 69 9.98 0.01 1.50
CA GLY A 69 11.31 0.51 1.10
C GLY A 69 12.37 0.42 2.19
N PRO A 70 12.11 0.84 3.44
CA PRO A 70 13.05 0.70 4.55
C PRO A 70 13.42 -0.75 4.85
N GLN A 71 12.46 -1.67 4.83
CA GLN A 71 12.67 -3.08 5.10
C GLN A 71 13.50 -3.76 4.00
N ILE A 72 13.23 -3.41 2.72
CA ILE A 72 14.05 -3.85 1.59
C ILE A 72 15.49 -3.35 1.77
N GLY A 73 15.67 -2.05 2.06
CA GLY A 73 17.00 -1.46 2.27
C GLY A 73 17.76 -2.13 3.42
N ALA A 74 17.09 -2.43 4.53
CA ALA A 74 17.68 -3.11 5.66
C ALA A 74 18.15 -4.54 5.32
N LEU A 75 17.40 -5.29 4.51
CA LEU A 75 17.82 -6.64 4.09
C LEU A 75 18.93 -6.59 3.05
N LEU A 76 18.87 -5.68 2.07
CA LEU A 76 19.95 -5.48 1.08
C LEU A 76 21.28 -5.14 1.79
N ALA A 77 21.25 -4.25 2.78
CA ALA A 77 22.44 -3.92 3.58
C ALA A 77 23.01 -5.12 4.33
N LYS A 78 22.17 -5.99 4.93
CA LYS A 78 22.61 -7.22 5.57
C LYS A 78 23.24 -8.22 4.62
N LEU A 79 22.81 -8.21 3.36
CA LEU A 79 23.34 -9.07 2.30
C LEU A 79 24.54 -8.43 1.56
N ASN A 80 24.97 -7.23 1.95
CA ASN A 80 26.00 -6.44 1.29
C ASN A 80 25.69 -6.15 -0.20
N ILE A 81 24.40 -5.97 -0.52
CA ILE A 81 23.92 -5.56 -1.83
C ILE A 81 23.72 -4.05 -1.85
N GLU A 82 24.36 -3.36 -2.79
CA GLU A 82 24.22 -1.92 -2.93
C GLU A 82 22.81 -1.52 -3.38
N SER A 83 22.24 -0.50 -2.76
CA SER A 83 20.94 0.03 -3.11
C SER A 83 21.06 1.42 -3.72
N ARG A 84 20.70 1.56 -4.99
CA ARG A 84 20.70 2.82 -5.74
C ARG A 84 19.29 3.24 -6.09
N PHE A 85 19.09 4.56 -6.27
CA PHE A 85 17.81 5.14 -6.65
C PHE A 85 17.99 6.08 -7.84
N VAL A 86 17.01 6.07 -8.74
CA VAL A 86 16.89 6.99 -9.87
C VAL A 86 15.46 7.54 -9.86
N GLU A 87 15.31 8.86 -9.82
CA GLU A 87 14.00 9.53 -9.75
C GLU A 87 13.09 8.97 -8.64
N GLY A 88 13.66 8.67 -7.47
CA GLY A 88 12.93 8.08 -6.34
C GLY A 88 12.58 6.59 -6.48
N MET A 89 12.90 5.96 -7.60
CA MET A 89 12.71 4.53 -7.84
C MET A 89 13.98 3.75 -7.55
N ARG A 90 13.85 2.62 -6.84
CA ARG A 90 14.99 1.74 -6.55
C ARG A 90 15.41 1.00 -7.81
N VAL A 91 16.66 1.18 -8.23
CA VAL A 91 17.25 0.33 -9.29
C VAL A 91 17.19 -1.12 -8.81
N THR A 92 16.54 -1.97 -9.57
CA THR A 92 16.18 -3.32 -9.15
C THR A 92 16.71 -4.33 -10.18
N ASP A 93 17.93 -4.80 -9.99
CA ASP A 93 18.48 -5.93 -10.74
C ASP A 93 17.84 -7.25 -10.28
N THR A 94 18.21 -8.37 -10.88
CA THR A 94 17.62 -9.69 -10.56
C THR A 94 17.82 -10.04 -9.08
N GLN A 95 19.02 -9.84 -8.53
CA GLN A 95 19.31 -10.13 -7.12
C GLN A 95 18.52 -9.24 -6.17
N THR A 96 18.41 -7.96 -6.51
CA THR A 96 17.56 -7.02 -5.76
C THR A 96 16.09 -7.40 -5.86
N MET A 97 15.61 -7.89 -7.01
CA MET A 97 14.22 -8.31 -7.17
C MET A 97 13.87 -9.51 -6.29
N ASP A 98 14.77 -10.49 -6.15
CA ASP A 98 14.60 -11.61 -5.22
C ASP A 98 14.41 -11.13 -3.77
N VAL A 99 15.21 -10.15 -3.35
CA VAL A 99 15.08 -9.51 -2.03
C VAL A 99 13.75 -8.77 -1.90
N VAL A 100 13.35 -8.03 -2.93
CA VAL A 100 12.05 -7.33 -2.95
C VAL A 100 10.90 -8.32 -2.79
N GLU A 101 10.90 -9.43 -3.52
CA GLU A 101 9.87 -10.47 -3.38
C GLU A 101 9.81 -11.06 -1.97
N MET A 102 10.95 -11.43 -1.40
CA MET A 102 11.02 -11.96 -0.04
C MET A 102 10.50 -10.96 1.00
N VAL A 103 10.92 -9.70 0.90
CA VAL A 103 10.55 -8.68 1.87
C VAL A 103 9.08 -8.27 1.73
N LEU A 104 8.66 -7.91 0.52
CA LEU A 104 7.30 -7.42 0.31
C LEU A 104 6.28 -8.56 0.38
N GLY A 105 6.51 -9.68 -0.30
CA GLY A 105 5.55 -10.78 -0.38
C GLY A 105 5.43 -11.60 0.90
N ALA A 106 6.52 -11.71 1.66
CA ALA A 106 6.54 -12.51 2.88
C ALA A 106 6.63 -11.65 4.15
N THR A 107 7.75 -10.96 4.38
CA THR A 107 8.01 -10.34 5.69
C THR A 107 6.99 -9.23 5.99
N VAL A 108 6.92 -8.21 5.16
CA VAL A 108 6.07 -7.04 5.40
C VAL A 108 4.59 -7.39 5.26
N ASN A 109 4.22 -8.09 4.19
CA ASN A 109 2.85 -8.47 3.93
C ASN A 109 2.26 -9.30 5.08
N LYS A 110 2.98 -10.33 5.53
CA LYS A 110 2.50 -11.23 6.59
C LYS A 110 2.53 -10.59 7.98
N GLU A 111 3.43 -9.63 8.22
CA GLU A 111 3.38 -8.82 9.44
C GLU A 111 2.08 -8.01 9.52
N ILE A 112 1.68 -7.34 8.42
CA ILE A 112 0.44 -6.56 8.34
C ILE A 112 -0.78 -7.46 8.53
N VAL A 113 -0.83 -8.59 7.80
CA VAL A 113 -1.91 -9.59 7.93
C VAL A 113 -2.03 -10.08 9.38
N SER A 114 -0.91 -10.45 10.01
CA SER A 114 -0.87 -10.92 11.40
C SER A 114 -1.39 -9.84 12.37
N ASN A 115 -1.00 -8.57 12.17
CA ASN A 115 -1.47 -7.47 13.01
C ASN A 115 -2.98 -7.26 12.88
N ILE A 116 -3.52 -7.23 11.66
CA ILE A 116 -4.97 -7.10 11.45
C ILE A 116 -5.73 -8.28 12.07
N THR A 117 -5.23 -9.51 11.86
CA THR A 117 -5.87 -10.72 12.39
C THR A 117 -5.85 -10.74 13.93
N ARG A 118 -4.77 -10.30 14.57
CA ARG A 118 -4.68 -10.19 16.03
C ARG A 118 -5.73 -9.25 16.63
N HIS A 119 -6.19 -8.26 15.87
CA HIS A 119 -7.28 -7.36 16.25
C HIS A 119 -8.67 -7.84 15.82
N GLY A 120 -8.80 -9.09 15.36
CA GLY A 120 -10.08 -9.72 15.02
C GLY A 120 -10.54 -9.50 13.58
N GLY A 121 -9.69 -8.95 12.70
CA GLY A 121 -9.99 -8.84 11.27
C GLY A 121 -9.58 -10.10 10.50
N ASN A 122 -10.33 -10.46 9.47
CA ASN A 122 -9.97 -11.53 8.54
C ASN A 122 -9.10 -10.96 7.42
N ALA A 123 -7.77 -10.94 7.57
CA ALA A 123 -6.88 -10.41 6.55
C ALA A 123 -6.27 -11.51 5.67
N ILE A 124 -6.15 -11.23 4.38
CA ILE A 124 -5.44 -12.07 3.42
C ILE A 124 -4.36 -11.24 2.72
N GLY A 125 -3.15 -11.78 2.70
CA GLY A 125 -2.02 -11.15 2.02
C GLY A 125 -1.76 -11.80 0.66
N VAL A 126 -1.71 -10.95 -0.37
CA VAL A 126 -1.42 -11.33 -1.75
C VAL A 126 -0.38 -10.41 -2.37
N THR A 127 0.25 -10.89 -3.43
CA THR A 127 1.08 -10.10 -4.34
C THR A 127 0.36 -9.90 -5.67
N GLY A 128 0.88 -9.07 -6.55
CA GLY A 128 0.32 -8.95 -7.89
C GLY A 128 0.49 -10.20 -8.77
N LYS A 129 1.32 -11.16 -8.35
CA LYS A 129 1.48 -12.47 -9.03
C LYS A 129 0.27 -13.37 -8.81
N ASP A 130 -0.38 -13.28 -7.63
CA ASP A 130 -1.50 -14.12 -7.27
C ASP A 130 -2.71 -13.84 -8.17
N GLY A 131 -3.13 -14.84 -8.92
CA GLY A 131 -4.20 -14.70 -9.91
C GLY A 131 -3.95 -13.65 -11.00
N HIS A 132 -2.67 -13.33 -11.29
CA HIS A 132 -2.29 -12.21 -12.16
C HIS A 132 -3.00 -10.90 -11.75
N LEU A 133 -3.04 -10.62 -10.43
CA LEU A 133 -3.71 -9.44 -9.89
C LEU A 133 -3.15 -8.14 -10.48
N ILE A 134 -1.81 -8.04 -10.63
CA ILE A 134 -1.15 -6.87 -11.21
C ILE A 134 -0.34 -7.30 -12.43
N GLU A 135 -0.90 -7.10 -13.62
CA GLU A 135 -0.15 -7.23 -14.87
C GLU A 135 0.73 -5.98 -15.04
N ALA A 136 2.02 -6.19 -15.22
CA ALA A 136 3.02 -5.14 -15.31
C ALA A 136 3.86 -5.23 -16.57
N SER A 137 4.54 -4.16 -16.91
CA SER A 137 5.64 -4.16 -17.87
C SER A 137 6.80 -3.35 -17.34
N ARG A 138 7.98 -3.56 -17.91
CA ARG A 138 9.18 -2.81 -17.56
C ARG A 138 8.95 -1.30 -17.73
N MET A 139 9.35 -0.53 -16.72
CA MET A 139 9.33 0.92 -16.76
C MET A 139 10.66 1.44 -17.31
N SER A 140 10.60 2.44 -18.19
CA SER A 140 11.76 3.19 -18.65
C SER A 140 11.76 4.57 -18.02
N VAL A 141 12.89 5.00 -17.47
CA VAL A 141 13.05 6.32 -16.87
C VAL A 141 13.94 7.18 -17.77
N THR A 142 13.45 8.35 -18.10
CA THR A 142 14.21 9.33 -18.86
C THR A 142 14.77 10.37 -17.89
N VAL A 143 16.10 10.42 -17.77
CA VAL A 143 16.79 11.40 -16.91
C VAL A 143 17.36 12.51 -17.79
N ARG A 144 17.20 13.75 -17.37
CA ARG A 144 17.91 14.90 -17.94
C ARG A 144 19.04 15.26 -17.00
N THR A 145 20.28 15.05 -17.44
CA THR A 145 21.46 15.54 -16.71
C THR A 145 21.75 16.97 -17.11
N ALA A 146 22.25 17.77 -16.16
CA ALA A 146 22.62 19.17 -16.42
C ALA A 146 23.73 19.30 -17.49
N GLU A 147 24.47 18.22 -17.74
CA GLU A 147 25.61 18.18 -18.65
C GLU A 147 25.25 17.77 -20.08
N THR A 148 24.11 17.11 -20.29
CA THR A 148 23.66 16.67 -21.61
C THR A 148 22.26 17.24 -21.91
N SER A 149 22.17 18.06 -22.97
CA SER A 149 20.88 18.64 -23.41
C SER A 149 19.89 17.60 -23.95
N ALA A 150 20.31 16.36 -24.14
CA ALA A 150 19.47 15.25 -24.62
C ALA A 150 19.00 14.37 -23.45
N PRO A 151 17.71 13.98 -23.44
CA PRO A 151 17.21 13.03 -22.43
C PRO A 151 17.87 11.65 -22.64
N GLU A 152 18.37 11.07 -21.55
CA GLU A 152 18.96 9.72 -21.54
C GLU A 152 17.98 8.72 -20.91
N ILE A 153 17.78 7.60 -21.57
CA ILE A 153 16.96 6.49 -21.03
C ILE A 153 17.84 5.65 -20.12
N VAL A 154 17.57 5.65 -18.82
CA VAL A 154 18.29 4.85 -17.83
C VAL A 154 17.57 3.55 -17.59
N ASP A 155 18.31 2.44 -17.70
CA ASP A 155 17.81 1.11 -17.31
C ASP A 155 17.83 0.99 -15.77
N ILE A 156 16.65 0.84 -15.20
CA ILE A 156 16.45 0.66 -13.76
C ILE A 156 16.07 -0.79 -13.39
N GLY A 157 16.26 -1.73 -14.32
CA GLY A 157 16.07 -3.17 -14.09
C GLY A 157 14.60 -3.60 -14.02
N HIS A 158 14.27 -4.39 -13.00
CA HIS A 158 12.94 -4.93 -12.73
C HIS A 158 12.00 -3.92 -12.05
N VAL A 159 12.03 -2.68 -12.47
CA VAL A 159 11.03 -1.67 -12.06
C VAL A 159 9.90 -1.69 -13.07
N GLY A 160 8.66 -1.75 -12.57
CA GLY A 160 7.48 -1.92 -13.39
C GLY A 160 6.50 -0.77 -13.32
N GLU A 161 5.70 -0.68 -14.36
CA GLU A 161 4.47 0.12 -14.41
C GLU A 161 3.26 -0.83 -14.51
N VAL A 162 2.16 -0.44 -13.89
CA VAL A 162 0.92 -1.23 -13.92
C VAL A 162 0.27 -1.09 -15.28
N ARG A 163 0.10 -2.22 -15.99
CA ARG A 163 -0.63 -2.30 -17.26
C ARG A 163 -2.10 -2.59 -17.06
N ARG A 164 -2.41 -3.52 -16.16
CA ARG A 164 -3.78 -3.93 -15.87
C ARG A 164 -3.88 -4.45 -14.44
N ILE A 165 -5.01 -4.19 -13.80
CA ILE A 165 -5.44 -4.85 -12.56
C ILE A 165 -6.51 -5.87 -12.90
N ASN A 166 -6.36 -7.10 -12.41
CA ASN A 166 -7.36 -8.15 -12.52
C ASN A 166 -8.45 -7.93 -11.49
N ARG A 167 -9.51 -7.23 -11.89
CA ARG A 167 -10.63 -6.90 -11.02
C ARG A 167 -11.31 -8.14 -10.42
N ALA A 168 -11.37 -9.26 -11.16
CA ALA A 168 -12.02 -10.47 -10.66
C ALA A 168 -11.40 -11.00 -9.35
N VAL A 169 -10.07 -10.86 -9.20
CA VAL A 169 -9.38 -11.20 -7.95
C VAL A 169 -9.79 -10.27 -6.80
N LEU A 170 -9.93 -8.97 -7.07
CA LEU A 170 -10.35 -8.00 -6.06
C LEU A 170 -11.83 -8.21 -5.68
N ASP A 171 -12.69 -8.48 -6.65
CA ASP A 171 -14.12 -8.71 -6.42
C ASP A 171 -14.36 -9.92 -5.49
N MET A 172 -13.50 -10.96 -5.54
CA MET A 172 -13.56 -12.09 -4.59
C MET A 172 -13.40 -11.63 -3.13
N PHE A 173 -12.50 -10.68 -2.86
CA PHE A 173 -12.29 -10.14 -1.52
C PHE A 173 -13.43 -9.19 -1.10
N LEU A 174 -13.90 -8.33 -2.02
CA LEU A 174 -14.96 -7.36 -1.75
C LEU A 174 -16.30 -8.02 -1.41
N HIS A 175 -16.57 -9.23 -1.97
CA HIS A 175 -17.78 -10.02 -1.67
C HIS A 175 -17.57 -10.99 -0.49
N SER A 176 -16.50 -10.85 0.26
CA SER A 176 -16.17 -11.69 1.41
C SER A 176 -15.90 -10.85 2.64
N ASP A 177 -15.72 -11.50 3.79
CA ASP A 177 -15.29 -10.86 5.03
C ASP A 177 -13.79 -10.58 5.09
N PHE A 178 -13.03 -10.94 4.04
CA PHE A 178 -11.60 -10.73 4.02
C PHE A 178 -11.22 -9.28 3.73
N ILE A 179 -10.10 -8.87 4.34
CA ILE A 179 -9.40 -7.61 4.10
C ILE A 179 -8.17 -7.92 3.26
N PRO A 180 -8.12 -7.56 1.96
CA PRO A 180 -6.95 -7.81 1.13
C PRO A 180 -5.81 -6.87 1.51
N VAL A 181 -4.61 -7.46 1.68
CA VAL A 181 -3.33 -6.77 1.90
C VAL A 181 -2.42 -7.08 0.72
N ILE A 182 -2.17 -6.09 -0.12
CA ILE A 182 -1.56 -6.27 -1.44
C ILE A 182 -0.13 -5.74 -1.43
N ALA A 183 0.83 -6.61 -1.76
CA ALA A 183 2.20 -6.22 -2.02
C ALA A 183 2.35 -5.71 -3.47
N PRO A 184 3.05 -4.59 -3.71
CA PRO A 184 3.16 -3.94 -5.02
C PRO A 184 4.21 -4.62 -5.93
N ILE A 185 4.02 -5.92 -6.15
CA ILE A 185 4.83 -6.75 -7.07
C ILE A 185 3.94 -7.10 -8.25
N GLY A 186 4.29 -6.66 -9.44
CA GLY A 186 3.58 -7.03 -10.67
C GLY A 186 4.27 -8.15 -11.41
N VAL A 187 3.58 -8.72 -12.39
CA VAL A 187 4.10 -9.79 -13.24
C VAL A 187 3.71 -9.56 -14.70
N ASP A 188 4.60 -9.85 -15.62
CA ASP A 188 4.26 -9.85 -17.04
C ASP A 188 3.72 -11.22 -17.52
N LYS A 189 3.37 -11.30 -18.81
CA LYS A 189 2.85 -12.53 -19.42
C LYS A 189 3.85 -13.68 -19.44
N ALA A 190 5.15 -13.38 -19.35
CA ALA A 190 6.21 -14.38 -19.29
C ALA A 190 6.51 -14.86 -17.87
N GLY A 191 5.86 -14.26 -16.86
CA GLY A 191 6.06 -14.57 -15.45
C GLY A 191 7.19 -13.78 -14.79
N LEU A 192 7.78 -12.80 -15.50
CA LEU A 192 8.82 -11.95 -14.95
C LEU A 192 8.24 -10.95 -13.96
N SER A 193 8.85 -10.87 -12.79
CA SER A 193 8.41 -10.00 -11.68
C SER A 193 8.95 -8.59 -11.80
N TYR A 194 8.16 -7.63 -11.31
CA TYR A 194 8.51 -6.22 -11.26
C TYR A 194 8.19 -5.61 -9.90
N ASN A 195 9.13 -4.82 -9.39
CA ASN A 195 8.97 -3.96 -8.24
C ASN A 195 8.23 -2.69 -8.70
N ILE A 196 7.09 -2.39 -8.10
CA ILE A 196 6.25 -1.25 -8.49
C ILE A 196 6.10 -0.30 -7.31
N ASN A 197 6.03 0.99 -7.59
CA ASN A 197 5.73 1.98 -6.56
C ASN A 197 4.32 1.74 -5.99
N ALA A 198 4.22 1.64 -4.66
CA ALA A 198 2.98 1.32 -3.95
C ALA A 198 1.89 2.38 -4.14
N ASP A 199 2.26 3.67 -4.30
CA ASP A 199 1.29 4.75 -4.54
C ASP A 199 0.64 4.58 -5.92
N LEU A 200 1.42 4.20 -6.94
CA LEU A 200 0.92 3.92 -8.29
C LEU A 200 -0.02 2.71 -8.30
N VAL A 201 0.34 1.64 -7.58
CA VAL A 201 -0.52 0.45 -7.45
C VAL A 201 -1.82 0.80 -6.74
N ALA A 202 -1.74 1.54 -5.63
CA ALA A 202 -2.92 1.95 -4.87
C ALA A 202 -3.86 2.84 -5.71
N GLY A 203 -3.29 3.81 -6.44
CA GLY A 203 -4.03 4.65 -7.37
C GLY A 203 -4.74 3.84 -8.46
N LYS A 204 -4.04 2.87 -9.05
CA LYS A 204 -4.62 2.03 -10.11
C LYS A 204 -5.70 1.08 -9.61
N ILE A 205 -5.54 0.53 -8.40
CA ILE A 205 -6.56 -0.28 -7.74
C ILE A 205 -7.79 0.58 -7.41
N ALA A 206 -7.58 1.81 -6.89
CA ALA A 206 -8.68 2.72 -6.59
C ALA A 206 -9.48 3.10 -7.85
N GLU A 207 -8.79 3.36 -8.97
CA GLU A 207 -9.41 3.62 -10.27
C GLU A 207 -10.28 2.42 -10.74
N VAL A 208 -9.71 1.21 -10.76
CA VAL A 208 -10.39 0.01 -11.26
C VAL A 208 -11.58 -0.38 -10.39
N LEU A 209 -11.48 -0.19 -9.07
CA LEU A 209 -12.57 -0.44 -8.11
C LEU A 209 -13.57 0.69 -8.04
N GLN A 210 -13.31 1.84 -8.67
CA GLN A 210 -14.08 3.07 -8.47
C GLN A 210 -14.26 3.37 -6.99
N ALA A 211 -13.15 3.32 -6.25
CA ALA A 211 -13.14 3.48 -4.81
C ALA A 211 -13.69 4.85 -4.40
N GLU A 212 -14.47 4.89 -3.34
CA GLU A 212 -15.02 6.14 -2.78
C GLU A 212 -13.89 7.06 -2.28
N LYS A 213 -12.81 6.45 -1.76
CA LYS A 213 -11.61 7.19 -1.31
C LYS A 213 -10.34 6.38 -1.57
N LEU A 214 -9.27 7.13 -1.86
CA LEU A 214 -7.88 6.70 -1.78
C LEU A 214 -7.22 7.47 -0.63
N VAL A 215 -6.73 6.74 0.37
CA VAL A 215 -6.01 7.29 1.52
C VAL A 215 -4.53 6.94 1.38
N LEU A 216 -3.65 7.93 1.36
CA LEU A 216 -2.20 7.75 1.26
C LEU A 216 -1.57 8.06 2.62
N LEU A 217 -1.12 7.03 3.35
CA LEU A 217 -0.34 7.21 4.57
C LEU A 217 1.13 7.38 4.19
N THR A 218 1.67 8.55 4.48
CA THR A 218 3.00 8.97 4.08
C THR A 218 3.63 9.88 5.14
N ASN A 219 4.90 10.24 4.97
CA ASN A 219 5.65 11.13 5.88
C ASN A 219 5.46 12.62 5.56
N VAL A 220 4.70 12.94 4.52
CA VAL A 220 4.41 14.32 4.15
C VAL A 220 2.96 14.68 4.52
N PRO A 221 2.67 15.96 4.85
CA PRO A 221 1.36 16.36 5.37
C PRO A 221 0.23 16.32 4.32
N GLY A 222 0.56 16.21 3.03
CA GLY A 222 -0.43 16.19 1.94
C GLY A 222 0.23 16.29 0.57
N LEU A 223 -0.57 16.55 -0.46
CA LEU A 223 -0.04 16.90 -1.78
C LEU A 223 0.65 18.25 -1.68
N LEU A 224 1.86 18.33 -2.21
CA LEU A 224 2.66 19.55 -2.23
C LEU A 224 2.68 20.12 -3.65
N ASP A 225 2.68 21.44 -3.76
CA ASP A 225 3.01 22.12 -5.00
C ASP A 225 4.54 22.12 -5.28
N ALA A 226 4.95 22.80 -6.36
CA ALA A 226 6.36 22.90 -6.74
C ALA A 226 7.23 23.63 -5.68
N ASP A 227 6.61 24.47 -4.84
CA ASP A 227 7.26 25.24 -3.79
C ASP A 227 7.22 24.52 -2.43
N GLY A 228 6.65 23.31 -2.38
CA GLY A 228 6.56 22.52 -1.15
C GLY A 228 5.39 22.90 -0.23
N THR A 229 4.45 23.72 -0.71
CA THR A 229 3.24 24.10 0.03
C THR A 229 2.17 23.04 -0.12
N VAL A 230 1.45 22.74 1.00
CA VAL A 230 0.35 21.75 0.98
C VAL A 230 -0.82 22.30 0.17
N LEU A 231 -1.25 21.55 -0.83
CA LEU A 231 -2.47 21.82 -1.59
C LEU A 231 -3.69 21.42 -0.75
N THR A 232 -4.59 22.36 -0.50
CA THR A 232 -5.83 22.18 0.27
C THR A 232 -7.06 22.13 -0.62
#